data_58cbdfe59d1eda065f003e810a16d9e6
#
_entry.id   58cbdfe59d1eda065f003e810a16d9e6
#
_cell.length_a   1.000
_cell.length_b   1.000
_cell.length_c   1.000
_cell.angle_alpha   90.00
_cell.angle_beta   90.00
_cell.angle_gamma   90.00
#
_symmetry.space_group_name_H-M   'P 1'
#
loop_
_entity.id
_entity.type
_entity.pdbx_description
1 polymer ?
#
loop_
_entity_poly.entity_id
_entity_poly.type
_entity_poly.pdbx_seq_one_letter_code
_entity_poly.pdbx_strand_id
1 'polypeptide(L)'
;KLMRGKKENGEFMKPFSPLKWGDAFTEGNSWHYTWSVFHDPQGLIDLMGGDKAFVSMLDSVFSVPPVFDDSYYGFVIHEIREMTVMNMGNYAHGNQPIQHMIYLYNYAKQPWKAQYWLRQVMNKMYTPTPDGYCGDEDNGQTSAWYVFTALGFYPVCPGSNEYVVGAPLFKK
;
A
#
# COMPACT_ATOMS: atom_id res chain seq x y z
N LYS A 1 -13.76 1.71 -7.42
CA LYS A 1 -14.24 0.46 -6.77
C LYS A 1 -13.26 0.13 -5.63
N LEU A 2 -13.78 0.01 -4.40
CA LEU A 2 -12.98 -0.31 -3.22
C LEU A 2 -13.47 -1.62 -2.60
N MET A 3 -12.57 -2.38 -1.99
CA MET A 3 -12.89 -3.63 -1.28
C MET A 3 -13.81 -3.35 -0.09
N ARG A 4 -14.71 -4.29 0.19
CA ARG A 4 -15.67 -4.20 1.29
C ARG A 4 -15.74 -5.54 2.01
N GLY A 5 -15.93 -5.48 3.32
CA GLY A 5 -16.21 -6.66 4.11
C GLY A 5 -17.51 -7.35 3.66
N LYS A 6 -17.50 -8.68 3.71
CA LYS A 6 -18.69 -9.53 3.47
C LYS A 6 -19.04 -10.30 4.72
N LYS A 7 -20.33 -10.50 4.92
CA LYS A 7 -20.88 -11.44 5.91
C LYS A 7 -20.83 -12.88 5.39
N GLU A 8 -21.02 -13.84 6.25
CA GLU A 8 -21.08 -15.27 5.91
C GLU A 8 -22.13 -15.59 4.84
N ASN A 9 -23.26 -14.87 4.84
CA ASN A 9 -24.33 -15.03 3.84
C ASN A 9 -24.00 -14.34 2.49
N GLY A 10 -22.80 -13.78 2.33
CA GLY A 10 -22.35 -13.13 1.08
C GLY A 10 -22.78 -11.68 0.92
N GLU A 11 -23.59 -11.13 1.82
CA GLU A 11 -23.98 -9.71 1.77
C GLU A 11 -22.81 -8.82 2.18
N PHE A 12 -22.72 -7.63 1.56
CA PHE A 12 -21.75 -6.63 1.99
C PHE A 12 -22.12 -6.04 3.35
N MET A 13 -21.11 -5.83 4.18
CA MET A 13 -21.26 -5.16 5.46
C MET A 13 -21.75 -3.72 5.29
N LYS A 14 -22.60 -3.28 6.19
CA LYS A 14 -23.17 -1.92 6.25
C LYS A 14 -23.20 -1.44 7.69
N PRO A 15 -23.02 -0.11 7.97
CA PRO A 15 -22.65 0.94 7.01
C PRO A 15 -21.25 0.73 6.42
N PHE A 16 -20.91 1.39 5.32
CA PHE A 16 -19.59 1.32 4.69
C PHE A 16 -18.92 2.70 4.64
N SER A 17 -17.75 2.79 5.24
CA SER A 17 -16.83 3.91 5.07
C SER A 17 -15.49 3.38 4.55
N PRO A 18 -14.96 3.89 3.44
CA PRO A 18 -13.64 3.48 2.96
C PRO A 18 -12.50 3.96 3.85
N LEU A 19 -12.77 4.90 4.75
CA LEU A 19 -11.80 5.53 5.65
C LEU A 19 -11.78 4.88 7.04
N LYS A 20 -12.72 3.97 7.33
CA LYS A 20 -12.81 3.31 8.62
C LYS A 20 -11.70 2.27 8.75
N TRP A 21 -10.87 2.45 9.77
CA TRP A 21 -9.83 1.50 10.13
C TRP A 21 -10.39 0.40 11.04
N GLY A 22 -9.86 -0.83 10.89
CA GLY A 22 -10.35 -1.98 11.64
C GLY A 22 -11.70 -2.48 11.12
N ASP A 23 -12.52 -3.07 12.01
CA ASP A 23 -13.82 -3.66 11.70
C ASP A 23 -13.71 -4.81 10.68
N ALA A 24 -13.97 -4.54 9.41
CA ALA A 24 -13.84 -5.52 8.33
C ALA A 24 -12.40 -5.75 7.86
N PHE A 25 -11.45 -4.96 8.34
CA PHE A 25 -10.04 -4.99 7.93
C PHE A 25 -9.13 -5.07 9.17
N THR A 26 -8.05 -5.81 9.07
CA THR A 26 -7.04 -5.89 10.12
C THR A 26 -6.04 -4.75 9.94
N GLU A 27 -5.95 -3.83 10.91
CA GLU A 27 -4.98 -2.72 10.93
C GLU A 27 -4.91 -1.94 9.61
N GLY A 28 -6.05 -1.51 9.12
CA GLY A 28 -6.12 -0.79 7.86
C GLY A 28 -7.54 -0.42 7.50
N ASN A 29 -7.69 0.08 6.30
CA ASN A 29 -8.98 0.45 5.74
C ASN A 29 -9.15 -0.05 4.30
N SER A 30 -10.24 0.31 3.66
CA SER A 30 -10.52 -0.10 2.29
C SER A 30 -9.51 0.42 1.26
N TRP A 31 -8.89 1.59 1.50
CA TRP A 31 -7.83 2.13 0.64
C TRP A 31 -6.56 1.28 0.65
N HIS A 32 -6.29 0.58 1.76
CA HIS A 32 -5.13 -0.31 1.88
C HIS A 32 -5.41 -1.68 1.28
N TYR A 33 -6.51 -2.31 1.69
CA TYR A 33 -6.81 -3.70 1.32
C TYR A 33 -7.32 -3.89 -0.11
N THR A 34 -7.75 -2.83 -0.79
CA THR A 34 -8.15 -2.90 -2.21
C THR A 34 -7.05 -3.46 -3.11
N TRP A 35 -5.79 -3.31 -2.72
CA TRP A 35 -4.62 -3.72 -3.50
C TRP A 35 -4.10 -5.12 -3.14
N SER A 36 -4.66 -5.78 -2.14
CA SER A 36 -4.24 -7.10 -1.65
C SER A 36 -4.67 -8.25 -2.58
N VAL A 37 -4.52 -8.06 -3.90
CA VAL A 37 -4.75 -9.05 -4.96
C VAL A 37 -3.44 -9.27 -5.72
N PHE A 38 -2.36 -9.44 -4.96
CA PHE A 38 -1.01 -9.60 -5.50
C PHE A 38 -0.81 -10.89 -6.29
N HIS A 39 -1.70 -11.88 -6.13
CA HIS A 39 -1.72 -13.14 -6.87
C HIS A 39 -2.34 -13.02 -8.28
N ASP A 40 -3.13 -11.97 -8.54
CA ASP A 40 -3.75 -11.72 -9.85
C ASP A 40 -3.92 -10.19 -10.10
N PRO A 41 -2.83 -9.44 -10.25
CA PRO A 41 -2.91 -8.00 -10.53
C PRO A 41 -3.66 -7.67 -11.83
N GLN A 42 -3.53 -8.52 -12.86
CA GLN A 42 -4.24 -8.29 -14.12
C GLN A 42 -5.76 -8.44 -13.96
N GLY A 43 -6.23 -9.44 -13.23
CA GLY A 43 -7.64 -9.58 -12.90
C GLY A 43 -8.19 -8.39 -12.11
N LEU A 44 -7.40 -7.83 -11.19
CA LEU A 44 -7.77 -6.62 -10.47
C LEU A 44 -7.88 -5.40 -11.41
N ILE A 45 -6.93 -5.24 -12.33
CA ILE A 45 -6.94 -4.18 -13.35
C ILE A 45 -8.21 -4.29 -14.20
N ASP A 46 -8.54 -5.48 -14.68
CA ASP A 46 -9.72 -5.74 -15.52
C ASP A 46 -11.03 -5.44 -14.75
N LEU A 47 -11.13 -5.89 -13.51
CA LEU A 47 -12.25 -5.60 -12.62
C LEU A 47 -12.44 -4.10 -12.36
N MET A 48 -11.37 -3.33 -12.32
CA MET A 48 -11.41 -1.88 -12.14
C MET A 48 -11.79 -1.12 -13.42
N GLY A 49 -11.73 -1.76 -14.58
CA GLY A 49 -12.08 -1.17 -15.88
C GLY A 49 -10.87 -0.83 -16.75
N GLY A 50 -9.77 -1.55 -16.55
CA GLY A 50 -8.54 -1.46 -17.34
C GLY A 50 -7.48 -0.51 -16.79
N ASP A 51 -6.33 -0.49 -17.43
CA ASP A 51 -5.10 0.20 -16.99
C ASP A 51 -5.37 1.66 -16.55
N LYS A 52 -6.11 2.42 -17.34
CA LYS A 52 -6.35 3.85 -17.07
C LYS A 52 -7.17 4.08 -15.78
N ALA A 53 -8.24 3.31 -15.58
CA ALA A 53 -9.07 3.42 -14.39
C ALA A 53 -8.32 2.92 -13.15
N PHE A 54 -7.56 1.85 -13.29
CA PHE A 54 -6.71 1.30 -12.23
C PHE A 54 -5.65 2.31 -11.79
N VAL A 55 -4.90 2.89 -12.72
CA VAL A 55 -3.87 3.91 -12.42
C VAL A 55 -4.48 5.14 -11.76
N SER A 56 -5.62 5.63 -12.25
CA SER A 56 -6.31 6.76 -11.62
C SER A 56 -6.67 6.48 -10.17
N MET A 57 -7.06 5.24 -9.86
CA MET A 57 -7.36 4.82 -8.50
C MET A 57 -6.09 4.70 -7.63
N LEU A 58 -4.98 4.17 -8.17
CA LEU A 58 -3.68 4.16 -7.50
C LEU A 58 -3.20 5.58 -7.18
N ASP A 59 -3.27 6.48 -8.16
CA ASP A 59 -2.90 7.90 -7.97
C ASP A 59 -3.73 8.55 -6.84
N SER A 60 -4.99 8.15 -6.70
CA SER A 60 -5.87 8.67 -5.66
C SER A 60 -5.39 8.34 -4.26
N VAL A 61 -4.72 7.20 -4.03
CA VAL A 61 -4.18 6.85 -2.71
C VAL A 61 -3.22 7.92 -2.20
N PHE A 62 -2.38 8.47 -3.08
CA PHE A 62 -1.39 9.48 -2.73
C PHE A 62 -1.94 10.91 -2.69
N SER A 63 -3.08 11.15 -3.35
CA SER A 63 -3.65 12.51 -3.50
C SER A 63 -4.81 12.81 -2.56
N VAL A 64 -5.53 11.80 -2.08
CA VAL A 64 -6.58 12.01 -1.08
C VAL A 64 -5.96 12.47 0.24
N PRO A 65 -6.61 13.38 0.98
CA PRO A 65 -6.11 13.78 2.30
C PRO A 65 -5.96 12.56 3.22
N PRO A 66 -5.00 12.56 4.16
CA PRO A 66 -4.82 11.48 5.13
C PRO A 66 -5.90 11.54 6.23
N VAL A 67 -7.16 11.41 5.81
CA VAL A 67 -8.33 11.39 6.69
C VAL A 67 -8.67 9.94 7.03
N PHE A 68 -9.09 9.71 8.24
CA PHE A 68 -9.39 8.38 8.78
C PHE A 68 -10.61 8.41 9.69
N ASP A 69 -11.18 7.25 9.92
CA ASP A 69 -12.21 6.97 10.92
C ASP A 69 -11.67 5.88 11.85
N ASP A 70 -11.34 6.23 13.09
CA ASP A 70 -10.79 5.36 14.14
C ASP A 70 -11.86 4.83 15.12
N SER A 71 -13.13 5.03 14.80
CA SER A 71 -14.26 4.71 15.68
C SER A 71 -14.31 3.24 16.14
N TYR A 72 -13.70 2.31 15.39
CA TYR A 72 -13.60 0.91 15.77
C TYR A 72 -12.66 0.70 16.97
N TYR A 73 -11.54 1.40 17.01
CA TYR A 73 -10.56 1.27 18.08
C TYR A 73 -10.92 2.14 19.30
N GLY A 74 -11.65 3.23 19.09
CA GLY A 74 -11.96 4.21 20.12
C GLY A 74 -10.79 5.14 20.50
N PHE A 75 -9.66 5.04 19.79
CA PHE A 75 -8.48 5.89 19.92
C PHE A 75 -7.64 5.83 18.63
N VAL A 76 -6.80 6.83 18.43
CA VAL A 76 -5.88 6.87 17.27
C VAL A 76 -4.73 5.91 17.50
N ILE A 77 -4.68 4.82 16.75
CA ILE A 77 -3.58 3.85 16.77
C ILE A 77 -2.32 4.43 16.11
N HIS A 78 -1.15 3.82 16.34
CA HIS A 78 0.12 4.40 15.88
C HIS A 78 0.23 4.41 14.37
N GLU A 79 -0.26 3.41 13.64
CA GLU A 79 -0.23 3.34 12.17
C GLU A 79 -0.98 4.51 11.52
N ILE A 80 -2.07 4.95 12.12
CA ILE A 80 -2.83 6.14 11.67
C ILE A 80 -2.00 7.40 11.88
N ARG A 81 -1.32 7.53 13.04
CA ARG A 81 -0.44 8.67 13.34
C ARG A 81 0.71 8.73 12.35
N GLU A 82 1.36 7.60 12.10
CA GLU A 82 2.46 7.45 11.15
C GLU A 82 2.05 7.88 9.75
N MET A 83 0.93 7.35 9.23
CA MET A 83 0.37 7.75 7.94
C MET A 83 0.12 9.26 7.87
N THR A 84 -0.44 9.84 8.93
CA THR A 84 -0.76 11.26 8.99
C THR A 84 0.50 12.12 8.99
N VAL A 85 1.51 11.75 9.78
CA VAL A 85 2.79 12.47 9.88
C VAL A 85 3.57 12.40 8.56
N MET A 86 3.59 11.23 7.91
CA MET A 86 4.27 11.05 6.63
C MET A 86 3.61 11.85 5.50
N ASN A 87 2.32 12.15 5.60
CA ASN A 87 1.57 12.99 4.68
C ASN A 87 1.76 12.60 3.21
N MET A 88 1.49 11.32 2.91
CA MET A 88 1.44 10.76 1.56
C MET A 88 0.05 10.20 1.25
N GLY A 89 -0.98 10.99 1.46
CA GLY A 89 -2.37 10.60 1.28
C GLY A 89 -2.79 9.47 2.25
N ASN A 90 -3.43 8.45 1.73
CA ASN A 90 -3.77 7.22 2.48
C ASN A 90 -2.73 6.10 2.29
N TYR A 91 -1.51 6.41 1.84
CA TYR A 91 -0.42 5.43 1.75
C TYR A 91 0.24 5.26 3.13
N ALA A 92 -0.16 4.22 3.84
CA ALA A 92 0.33 3.91 5.19
C ALA A 92 1.53 2.96 5.14
N HIS A 93 2.71 3.46 4.72
CA HIS A 93 3.91 2.65 4.50
C HIS A 93 4.40 1.91 5.75
N GLY A 94 4.17 2.47 6.93
CA GLY A 94 4.49 1.83 8.21
C GLY A 94 3.71 0.53 8.47
N ASN A 95 2.74 0.20 7.62
CA ASN A 95 1.95 -1.02 7.76
C ASN A 95 2.01 -1.88 6.47
N GLN A 96 2.29 -3.18 6.61
CA GLN A 96 2.60 -4.11 5.51
C GLN A 96 1.50 -4.29 4.45
N PRO A 97 0.20 -4.22 4.76
CA PRO A 97 -0.85 -4.47 3.77
C PRO A 97 -0.77 -3.61 2.51
N ILE A 98 -0.10 -2.45 2.57
CA ILE A 98 -0.04 -1.54 1.42
C ILE A 98 1.35 -1.48 0.76
N GLN A 99 2.39 -2.03 1.36
CA GLN A 99 3.77 -1.85 0.89
C GLN A 99 4.03 -2.30 -0.55
N HIS A 100 3.33 -3.34 -1.03
CA HIS A 100 3.45 -3.84 -2.40
C HIS A 100 2.75 -2.96 -3.44
N MET A 101 1.81 -2.10 -3.03
CA MET A 101 0.89 -1.38 -3.91
C MET A 101 1.60 -0.54 -4.98
N ILE A 102 2.71 0.11 -4.63
CA ILE A 102 3.44 0.98 -5.57
C ILE A 102 3.92 0.19 -6.80
N TYR A 103 4.30 -1.06 -6.61
CA TYR A 103 4.77 -1.92 -7.70
C TYR A 103 3.67 -2.31 -8.68
N LEU A 104 2.39 -2.16 -8.31
CA LEU A 104 1.26 -2.46 -9.18
C LEU A 104 1.16 -1.53 -10.39
N TYR A 105 1.78 -0.36 -10.37
CA TYR A 105 1.91 0.49 -11.56
C TYR A 105 2.63 -0.21 -12.73
N ASN A 106 3.53 -1.15 -12.46
CA ASN A 106 4.23 -1.91 -13.50
C ASN A 106 3.26 -2.78 -14.31
N TYR A 107 2.31 -3.43 -13.62
CA TYR A 107 1.28 -4.27 -14.28
C TYR A 107 0.33 -3.42 -15.13
N ALA A 108 0.09 -2.17 -14.75
CA ALA A 108 -0.68 -1.21 -15.53
C ALA A 108 0.18 -0.43 -16.55
N LYS A 109 1.36 -0.93 -16.91
CA LYS A 109 2.27 -0.40 -17.94
C LYS A 109 2.76 1.03 -17.68
N GLN A 110 2.84 1.44 -16.40
CA GLN A 110 3.35 2.74 -15.98
C GLN A 110 4.52 2.64 -14.97
N PRO A 111 5.61 1.94 -15.32
CA PRO A 111 6.73 1.70 -14.40
C PRO A 111 7.38 2.99 -13.89
N TRP A 112 7.36 4.08 -14.68
CA TRP A 112 7.89 5.36 -14.23
C TRP A 112 7.18 5.95 -13.01
N LYS A 113 5.87 5.67 -12.85
CA LYS A 113 5.13 6.06 -11.64
C LYS A 113 5.56 5.24 -10.43
N ALA A 114 5.74 3.93 -10.60
CA ALA A 114 6.32 3.10 -9.56
C ALA A 114 7.69 3.65 -9.13
N GLN A 115 8.60 3.87 -10.08
CA GLN A 115 9.94 4.39 -9.82
C GLN A 115 9.91 5.74 -9.09
N TYR A 116 9.01 6.64 -9.47
CA TYR A 116 8.83 7.91 -8.80
C TYR A 116 8.41 7.73 -7.33
N TRP A 117 7.34 6.98 -7.09
CA TRP A 117 6.82 6.81 -5.73
C TRP A 117 7.75 5.99 -4.83
N LEU A 118 8.40 4.96 -5.35
CA LEU A 118 9.43 4.20 -4.61
C LEU A 118 10.53 5.15 -4.11
N ARG A 119 11.00 6.04 -4.96
CA ARG A 119 12.02 7.03 -4.58
C ARG A 119 11.51 8.03 -3.53
N GLN A 120 10.26 8.49 -3.66
CA GLN A 120 9.64 9.35 -2.65
C GLN A 120 9.57 8.67 -1.28
N VAL A 121 9.10 7.43 -1.24
CA VAL A 121 9.00 6.65 0.00
C VAL A 121 10.39 6.45 0.62
N MET A 122 11.37 5.97 -0.16
CA MET A 122 12.72 5.73 0.36
C MET A 122 13.38 6.99 0.92
N ASN A 123 13.18 8.13 0.28
CA ASN A 123 13.78 9.40 0.73
C ASN A 123 13.06 10.04 1.92
N LYS A 124 11.76 9.77 2.06
CA LYS A 124 10.91 10.48 3.02
C LYS A 124 10.65 9.67 4.28
N MET A 125 10.59 8.34 4.16
CA MET A 125 10.12 7.45 5.21
C MET A 125 11.21 6.60 5.85
N TYR A 126 12.46 6.77 5.42
CA TYR A 126 13.62 6.09 5.98
C TYR A 126 14.74 7.07 6.28
N THR A 127 15.37 6.94 7.43
CA THR A 127 16.54 7.75 7.82
C THR A 127 17.65 6.85 8.37
N PRO A 128 18.94 7.26 8.29
CA PRO A 128 20.06 6.50 8.82
C PRO A 128 20.24 6.71 10.33
N THR A 129 19.17 6.63 11.10
CA THR A 129 19.13 6.84 12.55
C THR A 129 18.53 5.61 13.24
N PRO A 130 18.72 5.39 14.56
CA PRO A 130 18.14 4.26 15.27
C PRO A 130 16.60 4.18 15.19
N ASP A 131 15.92 5.31 15.04
CA ASP A 131 14.48 5.45 14.84
C ASP A 131 14.12 5.69 13.36
N GLY A 132 14.87 5.09 12.45
CA GLY A 132 14.86 5.41 11.02
C GLY A 132 13.70 4.87 10.20
N TYR A 133 12.77 4.13 10.79
CA TYR A 133 11.54 3.65 10.11
C TYR A 133 10.35 4.56 10.42
N CYS A 134 9.45 4.67 9.45
CA CYS A 134 8.20 5.43 9.63
C CYS A 134 7.11 4.68 10.40
N GLY A 135 7.38 3.48 10.85
CA GLY A 135 6.50 2.57 11.59
C GLY A 135 7.29 1.37 12.09
N ASP A 136 6.61 0.32 12.46
CA ASP A 136 7.25 -0.89 13.00
C ASP A 136 8.08 -1.63 11.94
N GLU A 137 9.14 -2.29 12.39
CA GLU A 137 10.01 -3.08 11.52
C GLU A 137 9.34 -4.39 11.07
N ASP A 138 8.52 -4.97 11.94
CA ASP A 138 7.67 -6.13 11.71
C ASP A 138 8.39 -7.38 11.17
N ASN A 139 9.29 -7.89 11.99
CA ASN A 139 10.00 -9.16 11.77
C ASN A 139 10.74 -9.24 10.42
N GLY A 140 11.27 -8.12 9.95
CA GLY A 140 12.07 -8.06 8.73
C GLY A 140 11.32 -7.51 7.50
N GLN A 141 10.00 -7.31 7.54
CA GLN A 141 9.23 -6.89 6.37
C GLN A 141 9.60 -5.48 5.90
N THR A 142 9.69 -4.52 6.81
CA THR A 142 9.99 -3.12 6.47
C THR A 142 11.45 -2.96 6.02
N SER A 143 12.39 -3.65 6.68
CA SER A 143 13.78 -3.73 6.25
C SER A 143 13.92 -4.39 4.88
N ALA A 144 13.25 -5.52 4.66
CA ALA A 144 13.30 -6.25 3.40
C ALA A 144 12.74 -5.40 2.25
N TRP A 145 11.64 -4.67 2.48
CA TRP A 145 11.09 -3.77 1.47
C TRP A 145 12.11 -2.73 1.01
N TYR A 146 12.82 -2.10 1.97
CA TYR A 146 13.86 -1.12 1.64
C TYR A 146 15.02 -1.75 0.86
N VAL A 147 15.54 -2.89 1.32
CA VAL A 147 16.68 -3.57 0.69
C VAL A 147 16.33 -4.00 -0.73
N PHE A 148 15.20 -4.68 -0.95
CA PHE A 148 14.76 -5.08 -2.28
C PHE A 148 14.53 -3.87 -3.19
N THR A 149 13.90 -2.82 -2.67
CA THR A 149 13.68 -1.59 -3.43
C THR A 149 15.00 -0.91 -3.81
N ALA A 150 15.97 -0.88 -2.88
CA ALA A 150 17.32 -0.35 -3.13
C ALA A 150 18.08 -1.15 -4.19
N LEU A 151 17.89 -2.47 -4.22
CA LEU A 151 18.45 -3.36 -5.27
C LEU A 151 17.71 -3.20 -6.61
N GLY A 152 16.51 -2.64 -6.61
CA GLY A 152 15.75 -2.33 -7.81
C GLY A 152 14.78 -3.40 -8.29
N PHE A 153 14.36 -4.31 -7.45
CA PHE A 153 13.33 -5.32 -7.75
C PHE A 153 12.54 -5.68 -6.49
N TYR A 154 11.35 -6.27 -6.67
CA TYR A 154 10.49 -6.63 -5.54
C TYR A 154 9.62 -7.87 -5.84
N PRO A 155 9.48 -8.82 -4.90
CA PRO A 155 8.60 -9.97 -5.03
C PRO A 155 7.14 -9.57 -4.66
N VAL A 156 6.38 -9.07 -5.62
CA VAL A 156 4.98 -8.62 -5.36
C VAL A 156 4.09 -9.75 -4.88
N CYS A 157 4.24 -10.95 -5.48
CA CYS A 157 3.50 -12.13 -5.08
C CYS A 157 4.46 -13.13 -4.39
N PRO A 158 4.45 -13.25 -3.06
CA PRO A 158 5.23 -14.27 -2.37
C PRO A 158 4.86 -15.68 -2.85
N GLY A 159 5.89 -16.51 -3.10
CA GLY A 159 5.70 -17.86 -3.64
C GLY A 159 5.63 -17.95 -5.17
N SER A 160 5.58 -16.83 -5.87
CA SER A 160 5.85 -16.73 -7.30
C SER A 160 7.36 -16.73 -7.55
N ASN A 161 7.77 -17.12 -8.77
CA ASN A 161 9.15 -17.00 -9.25
C ASN A 161 9.41 -15.70 -10.02
N GLU A 162 8.53 -14.71 -9.89
CA GLU A 162 8.59 -13.43 -10.60
C GLU A 162 8.96 -12.29 -9.66
N TYR A 163 9.76 -11.37 -10.20
CA TYR A 163 10.10 -10.11 -9.54
C TYR A 163 9.74 -8.94 -10.45
N VAL A 164 9.24 -7.88 -9.85
CA VAL A 164 8.93 -6.65 -10.57
C VAL A 164 10.11 -5.69 -10.47
N VAL A 165 10.48 -5.09 -11.60
CA VAL A 165 11.62 -4.16 -11.67
C VAL A 165 11.21 -2.79 -11.13
N GLY A 166 12.01 -2.24 -10.23
CA GLY A 166 11.84 -0.92 -9.62
C GLY A 166 12.88 0.10 -10.11
N ALA A 167 13.46 0.84 -9.16
CA ALA A 167 14.46 1.88 -9.42
C ALA A 167 15.66 1.71 -8.47
N PRO A 168 16.72 1.00 -8.87
CA PRO A 168 17.86 0.74 -7.99
C PRO A 168 18.50 2.05 -7.50
N LEU A 169 19.01 2.02 -6.26
CA LEU A 169 19.81 3.11 -5.70
C LEU A 169 21.27 3.06 -6.18
N PHE A 170 21.75 1.86 -6.45
CA PHE A 170 23.15 1.63 -6.78
C PHE A 170 23.40 1.80 -8.28
N LYS A 171 24.56 2.35 -8.61
CA LYS A 171 25.02 2.53 -10.01
C LYS A 171 25.71 1.28 -10.57
N LYS A 172 26.17 0.42 -9.69
CA LYS A 172 26.85 -0.87 -9.97
C LYS A 172 26.58 -1.85 -8.84
#